data_d5d666addee22d9444ce26385c8dfb01
#
_entry.id   d5d666addee22d9444ce26385c8dfb01
#
_cell.length_a   1.000
_cell.length_b   1.000
_cell.length_c   1.000
_cell.angle_alpha   90.00
_cell.angle_beta   90.00
_cell.angle_gamma   90.00
#
_symmetry.space_group_name_H-M   'P 1'
#
loop_
_entity.id
_entity.type
_entity.pdbx_description
1 polymer ?
#
loop_
_entity_poly.entity_id
_entity_poly.type
_entity_poly.pdbx_seq_one_letter_code
_entity_poly.pdbx_strand_id
1 'polypeptide(L)'
;MKTVRQQVLRRSLLGIIGFALTASLASAASVSEVAPTEWTDQLGRFFSFRDPSLRYALVGSILLGLSCGLLGSFIVVRRMALVGDALSHAVLPGVALGFLWNMTKDPVAIFIGAIIAGLAGTSMVSALIKTTRLKADTALGLVLASFFAVGMCLLSMIQNLPTGNKSGLNAFLFGQVAALGTDDIQLMGIVTGIAVLLVVLFYKELLTTSFDAGFARVSGIPAEWVHHGLMLVLAAAIVIALQAVGVVLVSAMLITPAAAAYLLTDRLHRMLMLASIFGVLAGVTGAFFSFVGRGLPTGPLMVIGASIVFAAAYFFGPRHGVLARWWRQRQSASRTERENTLKALYHVWENDGYRDVGVTLRGLAERRRETLDEALRRSEELQHHGLATINRDTVYFTPEGRQRATEIVRNHRLWELYLTNTANIAPDHVHEDAEKIEHILGESVVRELERRLNYATEDPHGKPIPSPRDIHVDPVVELGRGDK
;
A
#
# COMPACT_ATOMS: atom_id res chain seq x y z
N MET A 1 -4.07 -26.79 10.06
CA MET A 1 -2.85 -25.95 10.03
C MET A 1 -3.09 -24.47 9.77
N LYS A 2 -4.14 -24.04 9.05
CA LYS A 2 -4.44 -22.61 8.81
C LYS A 2 -4.86 -21.82 10.07
N THR A 3 -5.59 -22.43 10.99
CA THR A 3 -6.09 -21.80 12.23
C THR A 3 -5.00 -21.47 13.26
N VAL A 4 -3.99 -22.31 13.39
CA VAL A 4 -2.87 -22.09 14.34
C VAL A 4 -1.99 -20.92 13.86
N ARG A 5 -1.75 -20.80 12.55
CA ARG A 5 -0.95 -19.71 11.97
C ARG A 5 -1.64 -18.35 12.11
N GLN A 6 -2.98 -18.30 12.04
CA GLN A 6 -3.75 -17.06 12.28
C GLN A 6 -3.75 -16.66 13.76
N GLN A 7 -3.78 -17.62 14.68
CA GLN A 7 -3.72 -17.32 16.12
C GLN A 7 -2.34 -16.83 16.56
N VAL A 8 -1.27 -17.37 15.98
CA VAL A 8 0.11 -16.91 16.25
C VAL A 8 0.34 -15.51 15.72
N LEU A 9 -0.12 -15.21 14.49
CA LEU A 9 -0.04 -13.87 13.88
C LEU A 9 -0.85 -12.83 14.69
N ARG A 10 -2.02 -13.22 15.20
CA ARG A 10 -2.87 -12.32 16.01
C ARG A 10 -2.27 -12.04 17.39
N ARG A 11 -1.59 -13.01 18.00
CA ARG A 11 -0.90 -12.82 19.29
C ARG A 11 0.38 -12.00 19.15
N SER A 12 1.17 -12.19 18.09
CA SER A 12 2.34 -11.36 17.83
C SER A 12 1.98 -9.91 17.47
N LEU A 13 0.92 -9.66 16.70
CA LEU A 13 0.44 -8.31 16.41
C LEU A 13 -0.07 -7.58 17.67
N LEU A 14 -0.82 -8.27 18.53
CA LEU A 14 -1.28 -7.71 19.81
C LEU A 14 -0.12 -7.46 20.76
N GLY A 15 0.92 -8.30 20.76
CA GLY A 15 2.15 -8.11 21.55
C GLY A 15 2.95 -6.90 21.07
N ILE A 16 3.10 -6.70 19.76
CA ILE A 16 3.81 -5.55 19.19
C ILE A 16 3.04 -4.24 19.44
N ILE A 17 1.73 -4.25 19.28
CA ILE A 17 0.88 -3.08 19.58
C ILE A 17 0.89 -2.78 21.08
N GLY A 18 0.84 -3.79 21.93
CA GLY A 18 0.95 -3.63 23.39
C GLY A 18 2.30 -3.06 23.80
N PHE A 19 3.39 -3.56 23.23
CA PHE A 19 4.75 -3.06 23.50
C PHE A 19 4.94 -1.61 23.00
N ALA A 20 4.43 -1.28 21.80
CA ALA A 20 4.47 0.09 21.27
C ALA A 20 3.66 1.05 22.14
N LEU A 21 2.46 0.65 22.61
CA LEU A 21 1.63 1.44 23.51
C LEU A 21 2.27 1.62 24.89
N THR A 22 2.87 0.59 25.48
CA THR A 22 3.54 0.71 26.77
C THR A 22 4.83 1.52 26.69
N ALA A 23 5.61 1.39 25.60
CA ALA A 23 6.78 2.23 25.36
C ALA A 23 6.38 3.72 25.16
N SER A 24 5.29 4.00 24.43
CA SER A 24 4.75 5.35 24.31
C SER A 24 4.24 5.93 25.63
N LEU A 25 3.59 5.12 26.47
CA LEU A 25 3.10 5.55 27.78
C LEU A 25 4.24 5.77 28.78
N ALA A 26 5.30 4.96 28.73
CA ALA A 26 6.49 5.16 29.58
C ALA A 26 7.26 6.43 29.17
N SER A 27 7.35 6.74 27.88
CA SER A 27 7.94 8.01 27.41
C SER A 27 7.04 9.22 27.74
N ALA A 28 5.72 9.06 27.75
CA ALA A 28 4.80 10.12 28.14
C ALA A 28 4.89 10.48 29.64
N ALA A 29 5.22 9.51 30.49
CA ALA A 29 5.37 9.76 31.94
C ALA A 29 6.60 10.63 32.26
N SER A 30 7.67 10.59 31.44
CA SER A 30 8.86 11.45 31.62
C SER A 30 8.70 12.87 31.04
N VAL A 31 7.66 13.12 30.27
CA VAL A 31 7.34 14.46 29.69
C VAL A 31 6.56 15.35 30.66
N SER A 32 6.06 14.79 31.77
CA SER A 32 5.21 15.51 32.73
C SER A 32 5.96 16.47 33.69
N GLU A 33 7.31 16.55 33.65
CA GLU A 33 8.09 17.51 34.46
C GLU A 33 8.39 18.83 33.74
N VAL A 34 7.82 19.09 32.58
CA VAL A 34 7.91 20.40 31.91
C VAL A 34 6.88 21.33 32.57
N ALA A 35 7.35 22.44 33.18
CA ALA A 35 6.50 23.48 33.72
C ALA A 35 5.30 23.75 32.78
N PRO A 36 4.10 24.05 33.33
CA PRO A 36 2.87 24.19 32.56
C PRO A 36 2.87 25.48 31.72
N THR A 37 3.69 25.51 30.69
CA THR A 37 3.50 26.43 29.59
C THR A 37 2.37 25.81 28.77
N GLU A 38 1.25 26.50 28.69
CA GLU A 38 0.08 25.98 27.95
C GLU A 38 0.50 25.57 26.54
N TRP A 39 0.05 24.39 26.09
CA TRP A 39 0.34 23.87 24.75
C TRP A 39 0.02 24.87 23.64
N THR A 40 -0.96 25.75 23.88
CA THR A 40 -1.36 26.85 23.03
C THR A 40 -0.25 27.87 22.84
N ASP A 41 0.49 28.22 23.91
CA ASP A 41 1.61 29.18 23.86
C ASP A 41 2.80 28.58 23.10
N GLN A 42 3.09 27.28 23.28
CA GLN A 42 4.16 26.61 22.55
C GLN A 42 3.83 26.50 21.07
N LEU A 43 2.59 26.15 20.70
CA LEU A 43 2.11 26.16 19.32
C LEU A 43 2.20 27.58 18.72
N GLY A 44 1.71 28.60 19.46
CA GLY A 44 1.78 29.99 19.04
C GLY A 44 3.22 30.48 18.80
N ARG A 45 4.16 30.08 19.64
CA ARG A 45 5.59 30.40 19.48
C ARG A 45 6.21 29.67 18.28
N PHE A 46 5.95 28.39 18.11
CA PHE A 46 6.49 27.58 16.99
C PHE A 46 6.07 28.14 15.63
N PHE A 47 4.79 28.53 15.49
CA PHE A 47 4.27 29.08 14.23
C PHE A 47 4.35 30.61 14.13
N SER A 48 4.89 31.32 15.15
CA SER A 48 5.00 32.78 15.13
C SER A 48 6.08 33.35 14.22
N PHE A 49 7.00 32.48 13.72
CA PHE A 49 8.17 32.88 12.92
C PHE A 49 9.08 33.95 13.55
N ARG A 50 8.92 34.22 14.84
CA ARG A 50 9.70 35.27 15.55
C ARG A 50 11.13 34.81 15.83
N ASP A 51 11.31 33.55 16.25
CA ASP A 51 12.62 32.97 16.58
C ASP A 51 13.29 32.44 15.29
N PRO A 52 14.48 32.98 14.91
CA PRO A 52 15.16 32.59 13.67
C PRO A 52 15.41 31.06 13.58
N SER A 53 15.84 30.45 14.68
CA SER A 53 16.10 29.00 14.72
C SER A 53 14.83 28.16 14.44
N LEU A 54 13.68 28.57 15.02
CA LEU A 54 12.41 27.90 14.80
C LEU A 54 11.90 28.09 13.36
N ARG A 55 12.10 29.29 12.81
CA ARG A 55 11.77 29.58 11.41
C ARG A 55 12.57 28.68 10.47
N TYR A 56 13.87 28.55 10.68
CA TYR A 56 14.71 27.66 9.85
C TYR A 56 14.33 26.19 10.02
N ALA A 57 14.05 25.76 11.25
CA ALA A 57 13.59 24.41 11.53
C ALA A 57 12.27 24.10 10.81
N LEU A 58 11.30 25.01 10.85
CA LEU A 58 10.00 24.82 10.22
C LEU A 58 10.11 24.82 8.68
N VAL A 59 10.78 25.83 8.11
CA VAL A 59 10.98 25.92 6.64
C VAL A 59 11.79 24.73 6.14
N GLY A 60 12.88 24.36 6.81
CA GLY A 60 13.70 23.19 6.47
C GLY A 60 12.90 21.90 6.51
N SER A 61 12.04 21.71 7.52
CA SER A 61 11.17 20.53 7.62
C SER A 61 10.13 20.45 6.49
N ILE A 62 9.57 21.60 6.09
CA ILE A 62 8.63 21.69 4.96
C ILE A 62 9.33 21.34 3.65
N LEU A 63 10.49 21.95 3.38
CA LEU A 63 11.27 21.70 2.15
C LEU A 63 11.72 20.24 2.08
N LEU A 64 12.20 19.70 3.19
CA LEU A 64 12.58 18.29 3.32
C LEU A 64 11.39 17.36 3.03
N GLY A 65 10.28 17.57 3.74
CA GLY A 65 9.09 16.75 3.59
C GLY A 65 8.53 16.76 2.17
N LEU A 66 8.54 17.94 1.53
CA LEU A 66 8.11 18.12 0.15
C LEU A 66 9.02 17.35 -0.82
N SER A 67 10.35 17.53 -0.74
CA SER A 67 11.30 16.88 -1.62
C SER A 67 11.33 15.36 -1.42
N CYS A 68 11.36 14.89 -0.17
CA CYS A 68 11.34 13.47 0.15
C CYS A 68 10.03 12.79 -0.30
N GLY A 69 8.86 13.40 -0.04
CA GLY A 69 7.58 12.84 -0.46
C GLY A 69 7.45 12.78 -1.98
N LEU A 70 7.85 13.86 -2.67
CA LEU A 70 7.80 13.94 -4.13
C LEU A 70 8.69 12.88 -4.80
N LEU A 71 9.98 12.86 -4.47
CA LEU A 71 10.94 11.94 -5.09
C LEU A 71 10.80 10.51 -4.58
N GLY A 72 10.46 10.32 -3.31
CA GLY A 72 10.17 9.03 -2.74
C GLY A 72 9.04 8.29 -3.45
N SER A 73 8.06 9.02 -3.99
CA SER A 73 6.98 8.43 -4.79
C SER A 73 7.51 7.69 -6.02
N PHE A 74 8.49 8.24 -6.73
CA PHE A 74 9.12 7.55 -7.87
C PHE A 74 9.93 6.33 -7.43
N ILE A 75 10.59 6.39 -6.27
CA ILE A 75 11.32 5.25 -5.70
C ILE A 75 10.36 4.09 -5.41
N VAL A 76 9.23 4.38 -4.77
CA VAL A 76 8.22 3.36 -4.41
C VAL A 76 7.58 2.76 -5.66
N VAL A 77 7.15 3.58 -6.63
CA VAL A 77 6.51 3.11 -7.88
C VAL A 77 7.47 2.25 -8.71
N ARG A 78 8.75 2.65 -8.78
CA ARG A 78 9.80 1.89 -9.50
C ARG A 78 10.32 0.69 -8.71
N ARG A 79 9.84 0.44 -7.48
CA ARG A 79 10.27 -0.64 -6.58
C ARG A 79 11.78 -0.59 -6.28
N MET A 80 12.32 0.60 -6.13
CA MET A 80 13.75 0.86 -5.94
C MET A 80 14.06 1.34 -4.51
N ALA A 81 13.37 0.81 -3.49
CA ALA A 81 13.50 1.27 -2.11
C ALA A 81 14.95 1.24 -1.58
N LEU A 82 15.72 0.20 -1.90
CA LEU A 82 17.12 0.07 -1.51
C LEU A 82 18.05 1.10 -2.17
N VAL A 83 17.66 1.71 -3.29
CA VAL A 83 18.48 2.74 -3.95
C VAL A 83 18.57 4.00 -3.09
N GLY A 84 17.47 4.40 -2.42
CA GLY A 84 17.48 5.54 -1.50
C GLY A 84 18.46 5.34 -0.36
N ASP A 85 18.50 4.14 0.21
CA ASP A 85 19.41 3.78 1.30
C ASP A 85 20.86 3.69 0.81
N ALA A 86 21.11 2.97 -0.27
CA ALA A 86 22.45 2.85 -0.86
C ALA A 86 23.03 4.22 -1.23
N LEU A 87 22.19 5.12 -1.79
CA LEU A 87 22.62 6.45 -2.19
C LEU A 87 22.92 7.36 -1.00
N SER A 88 22.13 7.29 0.10
CA SER A 88 22.38 8.06 1.32
C SER A 88 23.70 7.69 1.98
N HIS A 89 24.11 6.43 1.91
CA HIS A 89 25.42 5.98 2.39
C HIS A 89 26.54 6.29 1.37
N ALA A 90 26.27 6.20 0.08
CA ALA A 90 27.25 6.46 -0.96
C ALA A 90 27.72 7.91 -1.01
N VAL A 91 26.93 8.87 -0.55
CA VAL A 91 27.32 10.29 -0.53
C VAL A 91 28.26 10.66 0.63
N LEU A 92 28.36 9.83 1.68
CA LEU A 92 29.18 10.13 2.88
C LEU A 92 30.67 10.40 2.60
N PRO A 93 31.38 9.61 1.78
CA PRO A 93 32.76 9.94 1.41
C PRO A 93 32.86 11.33 0.77
N GLY A 94 31.88 11.70 -0.07
CA GLY A 94 31.82 13.00 -0.71
C GLY A 94 31.59 14.15 0.24
N VAL A 95 30.74 13.97 1.24
CA VAL A 95 30.56 14.93 2.34
C VAL A 95 31.88 15.16 3.07
N ALA A 96 32.60 14.10 3.41
CA ALA A 96 33.90 14.17 4.08
C ALA A 96 34.97 14.87 3.21
N LEU A 97 35.05 14.51 1.94
CA LEU A 97 35.99 15.14 0.99
C LEU A 97 35.66 16.62 0.72
N GLY A 98 34.36 16.96 0.62
CA GLY A 98 33.90 18.35 0.47
C GLY A 98 34.29 19.21 1.69
N PHE A 99 34.20 18.65 2.89
CA PHE A 99 34.69 19.33 4.10
C PHE A 99 36.22 19.49 4.11
N LEU A 100 36.96 18.44 3.73
CA LEU A 100 38.45 18.47 3.67
C LEU A 100 38.97 19.48 2.65
N TRP A 101 38.19 19.75 1.60
CA TRP A 101 38.62 20.75 0.57
C TRP A 101 38.74 22.15 1.14
N ASN A 102 37.80 22.59 1.94
CA ASN A 102 37.79 23.97 2.48
C ASN A 102 38.17 24.03 3.98
N MET A 103 38.31 22.90 4.64
CA MET A 103 38.50 22.80 6.11
C MET A 103 37.45 23.57 6.93
N THR A 104 36.32 23.90 6.31
CA THR A 104 35.18 24.63 6.89
C THR A 104 33.88 23.97 6.48
N LYS A 105 32.81 24.21 7.27
CA LYS A 105 31.45 23.78 6.89
C LYS A 105 30.93 24.71 5.77
N ASP A 106 31.38 24.49 4.55
CA ASP A 106 30.84 25.13 3.35
C ASP A 106 29.75 24.24 2.73
N PRO A 107 28.45 24.64 2.77
CA PRO A 107 27.37 23.83 2.25
C PRO A 107 27.52 23.48 0.77
N VAL A 108 28.08 24.39 -0.03
CA VAL A 108 28.23 24.18 -1.48
C VAL A 108 29.33 23.18 -1.80
N ALA A 109 30.50 23.27 -1.13
CA ALA A 109 31.58 22.34 -1.31
C ALA A 109 31.20 20.92 -0.89
N ILE A 110 30.54 20.81 0.28
CA ILE A 110 29.99 19.53 0.78
C ILE A 110 28.95 18.96 -0.19
N PHE A 111 28.04 19.79 -0.71
CA PHE A 111 27.00 19.39 -1.66
C PHE A 111 27.61 18.86 -2.98
N ILE A 112 28.59 19.55 -3.56
CA ILE A 112 29.26 19.12 -4.79
C ILE A 112 30.00 17.80 -4.55
N GLY A 113 30.78 17.69 -3.47
CA GLY A 113 31.48 16.46 -3.12
C GLY A 113 30.52 15.28 -2.94
N ALA A 114 29.41 15.48 -2.25
CA ALA A 114 28.38 14.47 -2.02
C ALA A 114 27.70 14.01 -3.31
N ILE A 115 27.39 14.94 -4.23
CA ILE A 115 26.82 14.59 -5.55
C ILE A 115 27.81 13.76 -6.37
N ILE A 116 29.09 14.14 -6.41
CA ILE A 116 30.10 13.39 -7.13
C ILE A 116 30.21 11.96 -6.58
N ALA A 117 30.27 11.81 -5.26
CA ALA A 117 30.32 10.49 -4.64
C ALA A 117 29.03 9.67 -4.88
N GLY A 118 27.86 10.30 -4.82
CA GLY A 118 26.59 9.66 -5.14
C GLY A 118 26.51 9.16 -6.58
N LEU A 119 26.96 9.98 -7.54
CA LEU A 119 27.05 9.58 -8.95
C LEU A 119 28.09 8.46 -9.17
N ALA A 120 29.23 8.51 -8.48
CA ALA A 120 30.21 7.42 -8.51
C ALA A 120 29.61 6.11 -7.96
N GLY A 121 28.89 6.18 -6.83
CA GLY A 121 28.21 5.04 -6.26
C GLY A 121 27.15 4.43 -7.19
N THR A 122 26.28 5.25 -7.78
CA THR A 122 25.25 4.77 -8.74
C THR A 122 25.88 4.21 -10.02
N SER A 123 26.94 4.81 -10.50
CA SER A 123 27.71 4.32 -11.66
C SER A 123 28.37 2.97 -11.35
N MET A 124 28.91 2.80 -10.14
CA MET A 124 29.51 1.55 -9.68
C MET A 124 28.45 0.43 -9.54
N VAL A 125 27.24 0.73 -9.01
CA VAL A 125 26.13 -0.22 -9.00
C VAL A 125 25.79 -0.66 -10.43
N SER A 126 25.63 0.29 -11.35
CA SER A 126 25.32 0.00 -12.76
C SER A 126 26.42 -0.84 -13.42
N ALA A 127 27.71 -0.54 -13.15
CA ALA A 127 28.83 -1.31 -13.65
C ALA A 127 28.81 -2.75 -13.11
N LEU A 128 28.62 -2.93 -11.80
CA LEU A 128 28.53 -4.26 -11.18
C LEU A 128 27.43 -5.12 -11.78
N ILE A 129 26.22 -4.55 -11.99
CA ILE A 129 25.09 -5.28 -12.57
C ILE A 129 25.38 -5.65 -14.04
N LYS A 130 26.03 -4.77 -14.82
CA LYS A 130 26.33 -5.02 -16.24
C LYS A 130 27.50 -5.97 -16.46
N THR A 131 28.52 -5.94 -15.60
CA THR A 131 29.77 -6.71 -15.77
C THR A 131 29.80 -8.03 -14.98
N THR A 132 28.89 -8.22 -14.01
CA THR A 132 28.86 -9.39 -13.16
C THR A 132 27.48 -10.08 -13.20
N ARG A 133 27.37 -11.26 -12.59
CA ARG A 133 26.09 -11.98 -12.43
C ARG A 133 25.33 -11.57 -11.17
N LEU A 134 25.73 -10.50 -10.51
CA LEU A 134 25.11 -10.04 -9.26
C LEU A 134 23.72 -9.47 -9.52
N LYS A 135 22.80 -9.77 -8.62
CA LYS A 135 21.49 -9.15 -8.59
C LYS A 135 21.59 -7.69 -8.13
N ALA A 136 20.64 -6.84 -8.54
CA ALA A 136 20.64 -5.41 -8.21
C ALA A 136 20.75 -5.17 -6.69
N ASP A 137 20.01 -5.93 -5.87
CA ASP A 137 20.04 -5.79 -4.40
C ASP A 137 21.43 -6.08 -3.80
N THR A 138 22.14 -7.09 -4.34
CA THR A 138 23.49 -7.43 -3.90
C THR A 138 24.51 -6.35 -4.29
N ALA A 139 24.39 -5.80 -5.52
CA ALA A 139 25.27 -4.71 -5.97
C ALA A 139 25.05 -3.43 -5.15
N LEU A 140 23.78 -3.11 -4.84
CA LEU A 140 23.41 -1.99 -3.97
C LEU A 140 23.98 -2.15 -2.57
N GLY A 141 23.83 -3.34 -1.96
CA GLY A 141 24.37 -3.64 -0.61
C GLY A 141 25.90 -3.55 -0.55
N LEU A 142 26.59 -4.02 -1.60
CA LEU A 142 28.06 -3.93 -1.67
C LEU A 142 28.54 -2.47 -1.73
N VAL A 143 27.94 -1.66 -2.61
CA VAL A 143 28.27 -0.23 -2.75
C VAL A 143 27.94 0.53 -1.47
N LEU A 144 26.74 0.27 -0.87
CA LEU A 144 26.35 0.84 0.40
C LEU A 144 27.44 0.59 1.47
N ALA A 145 27.79 -0.68 1.69
CA ALA A 145 28.75 -1.05 2.74
C ALA A 145 30.14 -0.47 2.51
N SER A 146 30.64 -0.50 1.25
CA SER A 146 31.97 -0.01 0.90
C SER A 146 32.08 1.51 1.03
N PHE A 147 31.12 2.25 0.49
CA PHE A 147 31.12 3.71 0.58
C PHE A 147 30.88 4.19 2.00
N PHE A 148 29.98 3.53 2.74
CA PHE A 148 29.76 3.84 4.16
C PHE A 148 31.03 3.66 4.97
N ALA A 149 31.75 2.54 4.80
CA ALA A 149 33.01 2.28 5.49
C ALA A 149 34.06 3.36 5.18
N VAL A 150 34.25 3.71 3.90
CA VAL A 150 35.17 4.79 3.49
C VAL A 150 34.74 6.12 4.09
N GLY A 151 33.43 6.46 4.01
CA GLY A 151 32.91 7.69 4.58
C GLY A 151 33.14 7.80 6.08
N MET A 152 32.88 6.71 6.82
CA MET A 152 33.11 6.67 8.27
C MET A 152 34.60 6.79 8.65
N CYS A 153 35.49 6.14 7.89
CA CYS A 153 36.93 6.33 8.07
C CYS A 153 37.36 7.79 7.87
N LEU A 154 36.90 8.44 6.81
CA LEU A 154 37.20 9.83 6.54
C LEU A 154 36.63 10.76 7.61
N LEU A 155 35.37 10.57 8.02
CA LEU A 155 34.76 11.35 9.10
C LEU A 155 35.51 11.17 10.42
N SER A 156 35.93 9.95 10.76
CA SER A 156 36.74 9.68 11.94
C SER A 156 38.10 10.38 11.88
N MET A 157 38.76 10.40 10.72
CA MET A 157 39.99 11.16 10.52
C MET A 157 39.79 12.66 10.76
N ILE A 158 38.69 13.24 10.20
CA ILE A 158 38.36 14.66 10.39
C ILE A 158 38.13 14.97 11.87
N GLN A 159 37.48 14.11 12.62
CA GLN A 159 37.27 14.31 14.05
C GLN A 159 38.60 14.39 14.85
N ASN A 160 39.65 13.77 14.40
CA ASN A 160 40.96 13.78 15.07
C ASN A 160 41.88 14.95 14.60
N LEU A 161 41.47 15.74 13.58
CA LEU A 161 42.27 16.90 13.16
C LEU A 161 42.27 17.99 14.25
N PRO A 162 43.33 18.78 14.43
CA PRO A 162 43.40 19.83 15.45
C PRO A 162 42.63 21.12 15.11
N THR A 163 41.77 21.09 14.14
CA THR A 163 40.98 22.25 13.67
C THR A 163 39.71 22.44 14.49
N GLY A 164 39.41 23.69 14.94
CA GLY A 164 38.29 24.02 15.83
C GLY A 164 36.90 23.99 15.19
N ASN A 165 36.78 23.81 13.89
CA ASN A 165 35.52 24.02 13.14
C ASN A 165 34.80 22.70 12.77
N LYS A 166 34.84 21.70 13.66
CA LYS A 166 34.28 20.36 13.45
C LYS A 166 32.81 20.22 13.86
N SER A 167 32.29 21.25 14.55
CA SER A 167 30.92 21.25 15.05
C SER A 167 29.95 21.27 13.87
N GLY A 168 29.15 20.21 13.74
CA GLY A 168 28.13 20.09 12.69
C GLY A 168 28.31 18.89 11.75
N LEU A 169 29.51 18.25 11.66
CA LEU A 169 29.66 17.00 10.90
C LEU A 169 28.85 15.83 11.48
N ASN A 170 28.68 15.80 12.81
CA ASN A 170 27.82 14.84 13.46
C ASN A 170 26.35 14.97 13.06
N ALA A 171 25.93 16.17 12.61
CA ALA A 171 24.57 16.38 12.10
C ALA A 171 24.28 15.54 10.82
N PHE A 172 25.30 15.24 10.00
CA PHE A 172 25.13 14.37 8.83
C PHE A 172 24.85 12.92 9.21
N LEU A 173 25.27 12.45 10.37
CA LEU A 173 25.00 11.09 10.84
C LEU A 173 23.61 10.98 11.51
N PHE A 174 23.31 11.91 12.40
CA PHE A 174 22.12 11.82 13.26
C PHE A 174 21.01 12.81 12.92
N GLY A 175 21.30 13.81 12.08
CA GLY A 175 20.39 14.89 11.73
C GLY A 175 20.19 15.89 12.86
N GLN A 176 20.16 17.16 12.53
CA GLN A 176 19.85 18.22 13.49
C GLN A 176 19.25 19.43 12.79
N VAL A 177 17.92 19.45 12.66
CA VAL A 177 17.19 20.55 11.99
C VAL A 177 17.41 21.89 12.70
N ALA A 178 17.57 21.87 14.02
CA ALA A 178 17.83 23.09 14.79
C ALA A 178 19.19 23.75 14.51
N ALA A 179 20.14 23.03 13.88
CA ALA A 179 21.46 23.53 13.50
C ALA A 179 21.54 24.04 12.04
N LEU A 180 20.41 24.09 11.32
CA LEU A 180 20.34 24.61 9.97
C LEU A 180 20.53 26.13 9.98
N GLY A 181 21.43 26.60 9.09
CA GLY A 181 21.68 28.02 8.85
C GLY A 181 20.91 28.56 7.65
N THR A 182 21.09 29.86 7.40
CA THR A 182 20.48 30.54 6.25
C THR A 182 20.91 29.92 4.93
N ASP A 183 22.21 29.61 4.79
CA ASP A 183 22.77 29.04 3.56
C ASP A 183 22.28 27.62 3.29
N ASP A 184 22.11 26.83 4.38
CA ASP A 184 21.53 25.48 4.29
C ASP A 184 20.08 25.55 3.76
N ILE A 185 19.25 26.49 4.31
CA ILE A 185 17.86 26.67 3.87
C ILE A 185 17.76 27.18 2.43
N GLN A 186 18.65 28.09 2.02
CA GLN A 186 18.69 28.56 0.64
C GLN A 186 19.01 27.40 -0.32
N LEU A 187 20.04 26.61 -0.02
CA LEU A 187 20.40 25.44 -0.80
C LEU A 187 19.25 24.41 -0.86
N MET A 188 18.62 24.11 0.28
CA MET A 188 17.43 23.26 0.35
C MET A 188 16.30 23.80 -0.54
N GLY A 189 16.04 25.11 -0.48
CA GLY A 189 15.01 25.76 -1.29
C GLY A 189 15.28 25.66 -2.80
N ILE A 190 16.52 25.90 -3.21
CA ILE A 190 16.94 25.78 -4.62
C ILE A 190 16.79 24.34 -5.12
N VAL A 191 17.34 23.37 -4.38
CA VAL A 191 17.27 21.95 -4.78
C VAL A 191 15.84 21.43 -4.81
N THR A 192 15.02 21.76 -3.79
CA THR A 192 13.62 21.40 -3.76
C THR A 192 12.84 22.06 -4.90
N GLY A 193 13.10 23.35 -5.17
CA GLY A 193 12.51 24.08 -6.30
C GLY A 193 12.84 23.45 -7.65
N ILE A 194 14.11 23.09 -7.87
CA ILE A 194 14.57 22.38 -9.08
C ILE A 194 13.88 21.01 -9.17
N ALA A 195 13.81 20.27 -8.08
CA ALA A 195 13.15 18.95 -8.06
C ALA A 195 11.67 19.06 -8.46
N VAL A 196 10.94 20.00 -7.87
CA VAL A 196 9.53 20.26 -8.22
C VAL A 196 9.39 20.66 -9.69
N LEU A 197 10.23 21.61 -10.14
CA LEU A 197 10.20 22.10 -11.52
C LEU A 197 10.44 20.95 -12.52
N LEU A 198 11.47 20.13 -12.29
CA LEU A 198 11.79 19.00 -13.16
C LEU A 198 10.70 17.94 -13.16
N VAL A 199 10.12 17.62 -12.00
CA VAL A 199 9.00 16.68 -11.93
C VAL A 199 7.78 17.21 -12.66
N VAL A 200 7.45 18.49 -12.57
CA VAL A 200 6.32 19.10 -13.28
C VAL A 200 6.58 19.16 -14.79
N LEU A 201 7.77 19.58 -15.19
CA LEU A 201 8.14 19.75 -16.60
C LEU A 201 8.22 18.40 -17.32
N PHE A 202 8.85 17.40 -16.73
CA PHE A 202 9.05 16.06 -17.29
C PHE A 202 8.06 15.03 -16.72
N TYR A 203 6.87 15.46 -16.28
CA TYR A 203 5.90 14.57 -15.65
C TYR A 203 5.50 13.38 -16.54
N LYS A 204 5.28 13.62 -17.84
CA LYS A 204 4.87 12.60 -18.80
C LYS A 204 5.96 11.56 -19.04
N GLU A 205 7.19 12.01 -19.21
CA GLU A 205 8.37 11.17 -19.42
C GLU A 205 8.65 10.34 -18.16
N LEU A 206 8.60 10.96 -16.98
CA LEU A 206 8.76 10.28 -15.71
C LEU A 206 7.64 9.26 -15.45
N LEU A 207 6.39 9.59 -15.79
CA LEU A 207 5.25 8.67 -15.70
C LEU A 207 5.50 7.45 -16.59
N THR A 208 5.74 7.66 -17.88
CA THR A 208 5.89 6.57 -18.85
C THR A 208 7.08 5.69 -18.51
N THR A 209 8.24 6.26 -18.18
CA THR A 209 9.44 5.49 -17.82
C THR A 209 9.31 4.76 -16.47
N SER A 210 8.43 5.22 -15.58
CA SER A 210 8.24 4.59 -14.28
C SER A 210 7.35 3.34 -14.35
N PHE A 211 6.40 3.29 -15.29
CA PHE A 211 5.51 2.15 -15.46
C PHE A 211 5.98 1.19 -16.55
N ASP A 212 6.47 1.70 -17.69
CA ASP A 212 6.94 0.88 -18.78
C ASP A 212 8.11 1.57 -19.52
N ALA A 213 9.33 1.20 -19.14
CA ALA A 213 10.56 1.70 -19.79
C ALA A 213 10.74 1.16 -21.21
N GLY A 214 10.14 -0.01 -21.55
CA GLY A 214 10.15 -0.58 -22.89
C GLY A 214 9.31 0.26 -23.84
N PHE A 215 8.08 0.53 -23.46
CA PHE A 215 7.15 1.40 -24.20
C PHE A 215 7.72 2.82 -24.35
N ALA A 216 8.34 3.37 -23.32
CA ALA A 216 8.98 4.69 -23.38
C ALA A 216 10.04 4.77 -24.50
N ARG A 217 10.89 3.74 -24.61
CA ARG A 217 11.93 3.67 -25.67
C ARG A 217 11.32 3.60 -27.07
N VAL A 218 10.30 2.75 -27.26
CA VAL A 218 9.61 2.63 -28.56
C VAL A 218 8.90 3.95 -28.94
N SER A 219 8.40 4.69 -27.93
CA SER A 219 7.76 5.99 -28.11
C SER A 219 8.75 7.15 -28.33
N GLY A 220 10.06 6.89 -28.44
CA GLY A 220 11.08 7.89 -28.67
C GLY A 220 11.54 8.67 -27.42
N ILE A 221 11.09 8.25 -26.23
CA ILE A 221 11.54 8.88 -24.98
C ILE A 221 12.91 8.30 -24.59
N PRO A 222 13.93 9.15 -24.35
CA PRO A 222 15.26 8.70 -23.92
C PRO A 222 15.25 8.22 -22.47
N ALA A 223 14.69 7.02 -22.23
CA ALA A 223 14.42 6.48 -20.90
C ALA A 223 15.66 6.43 -19.98
N GLU A 224 16.85 6.22 -20.55
CA GLU A 224 18.10 6.21 -19.79
C GLU A 224 18.46 7.61 -19.26
N TRP A 225 18.32 8.65 -20.08
CA TRP A 225 18.57 10.03 -19.65
C TRP A 225 17.57 10.49 -18.59
N VAL A 226 16.28 10.12 -18.73
CA VAL A 226 15.25 10.38 -17.72
C VAL A 226 15.58 9.66 -16.40
N HIS A 227 16.07 8.42 -16.49
CA HIS A 227 16.51 7.67 -15.30
C HIS A 227 17.71 8.35 -14.61
N HIS A 228 18.77 8.70 -15.35
CA HIS A 228 19.94 9.36 -14.78
C HIS A 228 19.61 10.74 -14.22
N GLY A 229 18.76 11.51 -14.91
CA GLY A 229 18.26 12.79 -14.41
C GLY A 229 17.50 12.65 -13.08
N LEU A 230 16.60 11.65 -12.97
CA LEU A 230 15.91 11.37 -11.73
C LEU A 230 16.88 10.97 -10.61
N MET A 231 17.89 10.14 -10.91
CA MET A 231 18.89 9.73 -9.92
C MET A 231 19.75 10.92 -9.45
N LEU A 232 20.10 11.84 -10.34
CA LEU A 232 20.83 13.06 -9.99
C LEU A 232 20.02 13.95 -9.04
N VAL A 233 18.75 14.19 -9.37
CA VAL A 233 17.85 15.00 -8.52
C VAL A 233 17.61 14.32 -7.18
N LEU A 234 17.49 13.00 -7.17
CA LEU A 234 17.35 12.19 -5.95
C LEU A 234 18.62 12.30 -5.08
N ALA A 235 19.80 12.18 -5.67
CA ALA A 235 21.08 12.36 -4.97
C ALA A 235 21.16 13.76 -4.32
N ALA A 236 20.82 14.81 -5.07
CA ALA A 236 20.77 16.16 -4.55
C ALA A 236 19.80 16.32 -3.38
N ALA A 237 18.60 15.76 -3.49
CA ALA A 237 17.61 15.78 -2.42
C ALA A 237 18.06 15.00 -1.17
N ILE A 238 18.72 13.86 -1.35
CA ILE A 238 19.29 13.08 -0.24
C ILE A 238 20.36 13.89 0.49
N VAL A 239 21.26 14.58 -0.25
CA VAL A 239 22.32 15.37 0.37
C VAL A 239 21.78 16.47 1.28
N ILE A 240 20.75 17.20 0.83
CA ILE A 240 20.12 18.22 1.68
C ILE A 240 19.33 17.61 2.83
N ALA A 241 18.75 16.42 2.64
CA ALA A 241 18.03 15.71 3.67
C ALA A 241 18.94 15.17 4.78
N LEU A 242 20.19 14.80 4.46
CA LEU A 242 21.18 14.30 5.43
C LEU A 242 21.44 15.27 6.58
N GLN A 243 21.53 16.56 6.31
CA GLN A 243 21.76 17.58 7.34
C GLN A 243 20.60 17.65 8.36
N ALA A 244 19.37 17.47 7.87
CA ALA A 244 18.19 17.61 8.68
C ALA A 244 17.85 16.33 9.48
N VAL A 245 17.90 15.18 8.81
CA VAL A 245 17.40 13.89 9.35
C VAL A 245 18.52 12.92 9.68
N GLY A 246 19.68 13.05 9.03
CA GLY A 246 20.83 12.13 9.17
C GLY A 246 20.75 10.93 8.21
N VAL A 247 21.91 10.33 7.94
CA VAL A 247 22.06 9.25 6.95
C VAL A 247 21.19 8.05 7.21
N VAL A 248 21.02 7.67 8.48
CA VAL A 248 20.26 6.47 8.87
C VAL A 248 18.77 6.61 8.62
N LEU A 249 18.24 7.83 8.67
CA LEU A 249 16.79 8.09 8.65
C LEU A 249 16.28 8.69 7.35
N VAL A 250 17.17 9.13 6.45
CA VAL A 250 16.79 9.73 5.16
C VAL A 250 15.99 8.74 4.31
N SER A 251 16.40 7.48 4.24
CA SER A 251 15.68 6.44 3.49
C SER A 251 14.26 6.25 4.04
N ALA A 252 14.09 6.30 5.35
CA ALA A 252 12.77 6.21 5.98
C ALA A 252 11.88 7.42 5.59
N MET A 253 12.43 8.64 5.59
CA MET A 253 11.70 9.85 5.20
C MET A 253 11.34 9.87 3.71
N LEU A 254 12.16 9.25 2.85
CA LEU A 254 11.85 9.08 1.42
C LEU A 254 10.74 8.06 1.17
N ILE A 255 10.81 6.90 1.84
CA ILE A 255 9.96 5.76 1.52
C ILE A 255 8.62 5.85 2.25
N THR A 256 8.59 6.19 3.55
CA THR A 256 7.39 6.04 4.40
C THR A 256 6.23 6.93 3.97
N PRO A 257 6.40 8.26 3.71
CA PRO A 257 5.30 9.09 3.23
C PRO A 257 4.77 8.67 1.86
N ALA A 258 5.68 8.26 0.96
CA ALA A 258 5.34 7.77 -0.36
C ALA A 258 4.60 6.43 -0.32
N ALA A 259 5.00 5.50 0.54
CA ALA A 259 4.32 4.23 0.77
C ALA A 259 2.93 4.44 1.37
N ALA A 260 2.77 5.39 2.31
CA ALA A 260 1.47 5.78 2.84
C ALA A 260 0.53 6.30 1.73
N ALA A 261 1.03 7.16 0.86
CA ALA A 261 0.27 7.69 -0.28
C ALA A 261 -0.09 6.60 -1.30
N TYR A 262 0.82 5.66 -1.57
CA TYR A 262 0.61 4.52 -2.45
C TYR A 262 -0.55 3.62 -2.00
N LEU A 263 -0.75 3.47 -0.68
CA LEU A 263 -1.89 2.71 -0.12
C LEU A 263 -3.25 3.39 -0.34
N LEU A 264 -3.26 4.71 -0.58
CA LEU A 264 -4.50 5.49 -0.69
C LEU A 264 -4.95 5.71 -2.13
N THR A 265 -4.03 5.66 -3.12
CA THR A 265 -4.34 6.00 -4.50
C THR A 265 -3.54 5.21 -5.52
N ASP A 266 -4.18 4.90 -6.66
CA ASP A 266 -3.54 4.24 -7.82
C ASP A 266 -3.09 5.25 -8.90
N ARG A 267 -3.30 6.56 -8.68
CA ARG A 267 -2.96 7.62 -9.66
C ARG A 267 -1.70 8.35 -9.22
N LEU A 268 -0.64 8.31 -10.06
CA LEU A 268 0.67 8.90 -9.73
C LEU A 268 0.58 10.37 -9.29
N HIS A 269 -0.17 11.23 -10.02
CA HIS A 269 -0.28 12.65 -9.65
C HIS A 269 -0.87 12.87 -8.24
N ARG A 270 -1.88 12.05 -7.85
CA ARG A 270 -2.44 12.11 -6.49
C ARG A 270 -1.46 11.56 -5.47
N MET A 271 -0.71 10.52 -5.82
CA MET A 271 0.33 9.96 -4.98
C MET A 271 1.43 10.97 -4.68
N LEU A 272 1.92 11.71 -5.70
CA LEU A 272 2.92 12.77 -5.54
C LEU A 272 2.43 13.85 -4.57
N MET A 273 1.19 14.34 -4.72
CA MET A 273 0.61 15.34 -3.83
C MET A 273 0.45 14.81 -2.40
N LEU A 274 -0.15 13.63 -2.23
CA LEU A 274 -0.36 13.03 -0.90
C LEU A 274 0.96 12.73 -0.20
N ALA A 275 1.94 12.16 -0.91
CA ALA A 275 3.25 11.87 -0.35
C ALA A 275 3.98 13.14 0.11
N SER A 276 3.90 14.22 -0.68
CA SER A 276 4.45 15.51 -0.31
C SER A 276 3.76 16.09 0.93
N ILE A 277 2.43 16.03 1.00
CA ILE A 277 1.67 16.47 2.18
C ILE A 277 2.05 15.64 3.41
N PHE A 278 2.14 14.32 3.28
CA PHE A 278 2.52 13.44 4.39
C PHE A 278 3.95 13.65 4.84
N GLY A 279 4.87 13.89 3.90
CA GLY A 279 6.26 14.24 4.20
C GLY A 279 6.36 15.55 4.97
N VAL A 280 5.62 16.60 4.53
CA VAL A 280 5.54 17.88 5.22
C VAL A 280 4.92 17.73 6.62
N LEU A 281 3.82 16.99 6.75
CA LEU A 281 3.20 16.73 8.04
C LEU A 281 4.16 16.02 9.00
N ALA A 282 4.85 14.98 8.52
CA ALA A 282 5.85 14.26 9.32
C ALA A 282 7.03 15.17 9.72
N GLY A 283 7.51 15.98 8.79
CA GLY A 283 8.58 16.95 9.05
C GLY A 283 8.21 17.98 10.10
N VAL A 284 7.06 18.64 9.92
CA VAL A 284 6.57 19.69 10.82
C VAL A 284 6.24 19.12 12.20
N THR A 285 5.55 17.98 12.29
CA THR A 285 5.24 17.34 13.57
C THR A 285 6.51 16.91 14.31
N GLY A 286 7.50 16.31 13.61
CA GLY A 286 8.77 15.94 14.21
C GLY A 286 9.56 17.14 14.73
N ALA A 287 9.62 18.23 13.95
CA ALA A 287 10.25 19.48 14.38
C ALA A 287 9.53 20.12 15.60
N PHE A 288 8.20 20.09 15.60
CA PHE A 288 7.40 20.59 16.72
C PHE A 288 7.66 19.81 18.02
N PHE A 289 7.59 18.48 17.96
CA PHE A 289 7.85 17.66 19.15
C PHE A 289 9.31 17.75 19.63
N SER A 290 10.26 17.95 18.73
CA SER A 290 11.66 18.21 19.09
C SER A 290 11.82 19.57 19.78
N PHE A 291 11.03 20.57 19.41
CA PHE A 291 11.02 21.87 20.05
C PHE A 291 10.42 21.82 21.47
N VAL A 292 9.30 21.11 21.62
CA VAL A 292 8.61 20.97 22.93
C VAL A 292 9.44 20.10 23.90
N GLY A 293 10.00 19.00 23.40
CA GLY A 293 10.77 18.06 24.22
C GLY A 293 12.25 18.44 24.27
N ARG A 294 12.75 18.85 25.44
CA ARG A 294 14.16 19.21 25.62
C ARG A 294 15.08 18.03 25.29
N GLY A 295 15.97 18.21 24.30
CA GLY A 295 16.97 17.21 23.92
C GLY A 295 16.46 16.06 23.04
N LEU A 296 15.23 16.10 22.55
CA LEU A 296 14.72 15.08 21.63
C LEU A 296 15.27 15.29 20.21
N PRO A 297 15.83 14.24 19.57
CA PRO A 297 16.39 14.35 18.23
C PRO A 297 15.29 14.49 17.17
N THR A 298 15.42 15.50 16.32
CA THR A 298 14.38 15.86 15.31
C THR A 298 14.17 14.78 14.27
N GLY A 299 15.26 14.16 13.75
CA GLY A 299 15.19 13.12 12.71
C GLY A 299 14.32 11.93 13.10
N PRO A 300 14.59 11.27 14.25
CA PRO A 300 13.75 10.18 14.73
C PRO A 300 12.29 10.55 14.92
N LEU A 301 12.01 11.76 15.43
CA LEU A 301 10.62 12.23 15.63
C LEU A 301 9.88 12.44 14.30
N MET A 302 10.56 12.92 13.26
CA MET A 302 10.00 13.02 11.90
C MET A 302 9.64 11.64 11.36
N VAL A 303 10.53 10.65 11.53
CA VAL A 303 10.27 9.28 11.09
C VAL A 303 9.13 8.62 11.87
N ILE A 304 9.02 8.87 13.18
CA ILE A 304 7.87 8.44 13.98
C ILE A 304 6.58 9.06 13.44
N GLY A 305 6.58 10.38 13.15
CA GLY A 305 5.44 11.07 12.54
C GLY A 305 5.05 10.43 11.20
N ALA A 306 6.01 10.18 10.31
CA ALA A 306 5.79 9.49 9.05
C ALA A 306 5.22 8.07 9.25
N SER A 307 5.73 7.34 10.24
CA SER A 307 5.29 5.98 10.56
C SER A 307 3.85 5.94 11.09
N ILE A 308 3.45 6.94 11.87
CA ILE A 308 2.05 7.09 12.34
C ILE A 308 1.13 7.34 11.15
N VAL A 309 1.50 8.24 10.23
CA VAL A 309 0.74 8.50 8.99
C VAL A 309 0.64 7.24 8.14
N PHE A 310 1.74 6.50 7.99
CA PHE A 310 1.75 5.22 7.28
C PHE A 310 0.84 4.19 7.94
N ALA A 311 0.92 4.04 9.27
CA ALA A 311 0.05 3.12 10.02
C ALA A 311 -1.43 3.48 9.83
N ALA A 312 -1.78 4.77 9.89
CA ALA A 312 -3.12 5.24 9.62
C ALA A 312 -3.57 4.89 8.19
N ALA A 313 -2.73 5.13 7.17
CA ALA A 313 -3.02 4.77 5.80
C ALA A 313 -3.15 3.24 5.61
N TYR A 314 -2.32 2.46 6.28
CA TYR A 314 -2.34 0.99 6.22
C TYR A 314 -3.61 0.40 6.83
N PHE A 315 -4.06 0.90 7.98
CA PHE A 315 -5.29 0.39 8.60
C PHE A 315 -6.55 0.94 7.95
N PHE A 316 -6.62 2.25 7.69
CA PHE A 316 -7.84 2.95 7.28
C PHE A 316 -7.92 3.26 5.79
N GLY A 317 -6.89 2.92 5.00
CA GLY A 317 -6.89 3.18 3.56
C GLY A 317 -8.10 2.58 2.85
N PRO A 318 -8.88 3.37 2.06
CA PRO A 318 -10.16 2.92 1.50
C PRO A 318 -10.00 1.83 0.45
N ARG A 319 -8.85 1.74 -0.23
CA ARG A 319 -8.59 0.76 -1.29
C ARG A 319 -7.76 -0.42 -0.85
N HIS A 320 -6.63 -0.17 -0.22
CA HIS A 320 -5.64 -1.18 0.14
C HIS A 320 -5.48 -1.38 1.65
N GLY A 321 -6.24 -0.64 2.46
CA GLY A 321 -6.22 -0.76 3.92
C GLY A 321 -6.71 -2.12 4.43
N VAL A 322 -6.17 -2.52 5.58
CA VAL A 322 -6.50 -3.81 6.21
C VAL A 322 -7.99 -3.90 6.56
N LEU A 323 -8.55 -2.84 7.15
CA LEU A 323 -9.96 -2.80 7.50
C LEU A 323 -10.85 -2.88 6.27
N ALA A 324 -10.55 -2.10 5.23
CA ALA A 324 -11.33 -2.11 4.00
C ALA A 324 -11.29 -3.48 3.29
N ARG A 325 -10.13 -4.16 3.30
CA ARG A 325 -10.01 -5.53 2.79
C ARG A 325 -10.81 -6.53 3.61
N TRP A 326 -10.70 -6.45 4.94
CA TRP A 326 -11.42 -7.32 5.85
C TRP A 326 -12.95 -7.17 5.71
N TRP A 327 -13.45 -5.93 5.60
CA TRP A 327 -14.87 -5.65 5.36
C TRP A 327 -15.34 -6.24 4.02
N ARG A 328 -14.58 -6.01 2.94
CA ARG A 328 -14.90 -6.57 1.62
C ARG A 328 -14.89 -8.10 1.63
N GLN A 329 -13.89 -8.71 2.27
CA GLN A 329 -13.83 -10.18 2.40
C GLN A 329 -15.02 -10.73 3.18
N ARG A 330 -15.42 -10.07 4.27
CA ARG A 330 -16.61 -10.47 5.03
C ARG A 330 -17.88 -10.33 4.19
N GLN A 331 -18.08 -9.21 3.52
CA GLN A 331 -19.24 -9.02 2.65
C GLN A 331 -19.27 -10.03 1.51
N SER A 332 -18.14 -10.30 0.88
CA SER A 332 -18.04 -11.31 -0.18
C SER A 332 -18.32 -12.71 0.37
N ALA A 333 -17.76 -13.08 1.51
CA ALA A 333 -18.00 -14.37 2.14
C ALA A 333 -19.48 -14.57 2.52
N SER A 334 -20.13 -13.56 3.12
CA SER A 334 -21.57 -13.61 3.44
C SER A 334 -22.42 -13.72 2.18
N ARG A 335 -22.07 -12.98 1.11
CA ARG A 335 -22.78 -13.08 -0.16
C ARG A 335 -22.66 -14.49 -0.76
N THR A 336 -21.44 -15.01 -0.87
CA THR A 336 -21.20 -16.36 -1.38
C THR A 336 -21.94 -17.41 -0.56
N GLU A 337 -21.95 -17.25 0.75
CA GLU A 337 -22.66 -18.16 1.66
C GLU A 337 -24.19 -18.16 1.43
N ARG A 338 -24.78 -16.98 1.23
CA ARG A 338 -26.21 -16.87 0.87
C ARG A 338 -26.51 -17.51 -0.48
N GLU A 339 -25.65 -17.26 -1.47
CA GLU A 339 -25.81 -17.82 -2.82
C GLU A 339 -25.67 -19.34 -2.80
N ASN A 340 -24.75 -19.90 -2.02
CA ASN A 340 -24.62 -21.35 -1.80
C ASN A 340 -25.83 -21.95 -1.10
N THR A 341 -26.45 -21.22 -0.17
CA THR A 341 -27.67 -21.66 0.50
C THR A 341 -28.85 -21.66 -0.46
N LEU A 342 -29.00 -20.63 -1.31
CA LEU A 342 -30.03 -20.60 -2.37
C LEU A 342 -29.85 -21.74 -3.37
N LYS A 343 -28.61 -22.03 -3.79
CA LYS A 343 -28.27 -23.14 -4.67
C LYS A 343 -28.65 -24.49 -4.03
N ALA A 344 -28.34 -24.66 -2.74
CA ALA A 344 -28.69 -25.89 -2.03
C ALA A 344 -30.23 -26.07 -1.93
N LEU A 345 -30.95 -24.99 -1.62
CA LEU A 345 -32.43 -24.99 -1.62
C LEU A 345 -32.98 -25.35 -3.01
N TYR A 346 -32.42 -24.79 -4.08
CA TYR A 346 -32.81 -25.08 -5.45
C TYR A 346 -32.61 -26.59 -5.77
N HIS A 347 -31.48 -27.16 -5.40
CA HIS A 347 -31.21 -28.58 -5.66
C HIS A 347 -32.14 -29.52 -4.89
N VAL A 348 -32.52 -29.19 -3.65
CA VAL A 348 -33.51 -29.98 -2.92
C VAL A 348 -34.87 -29.85 -3.60
N TRP A 349 -35.29 -28.65 -3.97
CA TRP A 349 -36.54 -28.39 -4.67
C TRP A 349 -36.59 -29.06 -6.08
N GLU A 350 -35.50 -29.07 -6.81
CA GLU A 350 -35.37 -29.79 -8.09
C GLU A 350 -35.54 -31.31 -7.91
N ASN A 351 -34.88 -31.88 -6.88
CA ASN A 351 -34.98 -33.33 -6.60
C ASN A 351 -36.39 -33.74 -6.19
N ASP A 352 -37.18 -32.86 -5.57
CA ASP A 352 -38.56 -33.06 -5.21
C ASP A 352 -39.54 -32.81 -6.39
N GLY A 353 -39.02 -32.63 -7.60
CA GLY A 353 -39.80 -32.44 -8.82
C GLY A 353 -40.49 -31.08 -8.92
N TYR A 354 -39.87 -30.01 -8.39
CA TYR A 354 -40.38 -28.62 -8.42
C TYR A 354 -41.73 -28.40 -7.77
N ARG A 355 -42.09 -29.20 -6.77
CA ARG A 355 -43.36 -29.07 -6.05
C ARG A 355 -43.34 -27.83 -5.16
N ASP A 356 -44.44 -27.10 -5.07
CA ASP A 356 -44.61 -25.88 -4.26
C ASP A 356 -44.72 -26.16 -2.73
N VAL A 357 -44.19 -27.27 -2.26
CA VAL A 357 -44.30 -27.72 -0.84
C VAL A 357 -43.22 -27.02 0.04
N GLY A 358 -42.29 -26.29 -0.56
CA GLY A 358 -41.13 -25.73 0.17
C GLY A 358 -40.08 -26.78 0.51
N VAL A 359 -38.93 -26.37 1.04
CA VAL A 359 -37.81 -27.20 1.43
C VAL A 359 -37.74 -27.28 2.95
N THR A 360 -37.72 -28.48 3.52
CA THR A 360 -37.60 -28.65 4.97
C THR A 360 -36.20 -28.25 5.45
N LEU A 361 -36.09 -27.65 6.64
CA LEU A 361 -34.79 -27.31 7.27
C LEU A 361 -33.90 -28.54 7.39
N ARG A 362 -34.49 -29.72 7.63
CA ARG A 362 -33.76 -30.99 7.69
C ARG A 362 -33.17 -31.38 6.33
N GLY A 363 -33.94 -31.27 5.26
CA GLY A 363 -33.47 -31.53 3.89
C GLY A 363 -32.33 -30.57 3.45
N LEU A 364 -32.43 -29.29 3.86
CA LEU A 364 -31.38 -28.32 3.66
C LEU A 364 -30.12 -28.69 4.46
N ALA A 365 -30.24 -29.03 5.74
CA ALA A 365 -29.14 -29.42 6.61
C ALA A 365 -28.41 -30.66 6.09
N GLU A 366 -29.16 -31.70 5.65
CA GLU A 366 -28.60 -32.91 5.05
C GLU A 366 -27.85 -32.62 3.74
N ARG A 367 -28.44 -31.78 2.88
CA ARG A 367 -27.81 -31.39 1.60
C ARG A 367 -26.49 -30.64 1.80
N ARG A 368 -26.44 -29.75 2.81
CA ARG A 368 -25.24 -28.95 3.11
C ARG A 368 -24.29 -29.62 4.09
N ARG A 369 -24.65 -30.78 4.65
CA ARG A 369 -23.91 -31.47 5.72
C ARG A 369 -23.66 -30.59 6.93
N GLU A 370 -24.70 -29.89 7.37
CA GLU A 370 -24.70 -28.94 8.49
C GLU A 370 -25.67 -29.36 9.58
N THR A 371 -25.60 -28.68 10.73
CA THR A 371 -26.57 -28.87 11.82
C THR A 371 -27.89 -28.14 11.50
N LEU A 372 -29.00 -28.56 12.12
CA LEU A 372 -30.30 -27.89 11.99
C LEU A 372 -30.24 -26.40 12.40
N ASP A 373 -29.48 -26.09 13.45
CA ASP A 373 -29.30 -24.72 13.93
C ASP A 373 -28.53 -23.83 12.91
N GLU A 374 -27.63 -24.43 12.19
CA GLU A 374 -26.90 -23.70 11.10
C GLU A 374 -27.82 -23.49 9.90
N ALA A 375 -28.57 -24.50 9.49
CA ALA A 375 -29.54 -24.40 8.41
C ALA A 375 -30.65 -23.37 8.74
N LEU A 376 -31.12 -23.32 9.99
CA LEU A 376 -32.08 -22.30 10.44
C LEU A 376 -31.47 -20.89 10.34
N ARG A 377 -30.28 -20.64 10.90
CA ARG A 377 -29.61 -19.31 10.86
C ARG A 377 -29.40 -18.84 9.45
N ARG A 378 -29.00 -19.72 8.53
CA ARG A 378 -28.80 -19.39 7.11
C ARG A 378 -30.11 -19.07 6.41
N SER A 379 -31.17 -19.80 6.74
CA SER A 379 -32.50 -19.53 6.21
C SER A 379 -33.07 -18.21 6.75
N GLU A 380 -32.82 -17.88 8.01
CA GLU A 380 -33.14 -16.57 8.59
C GLU A 380 -32.37 -15.43 7.88
N GLU A 381 -31.09 -15.64 7.53
CA GLU A 381 -30.32 -14.67 6.74
C GLU A 381 -30.92 -14.47 5.35
N LEU A 382 -31.38 -15.53 4.67
CA LEU A 382 -32.11 -15.42 3.40
C LEU A 382 -33.41 -14.65 3.57
N GLN A 383 -34.16 -14.91 4.63
CA GLN A 383 -35.42 -14.20 4.95
C GLN A 383 -35.17 -12.72 5.20
N HIS A 384 -34.13 -12.38 5.95
CA HIS A 384 -33.75 -10.99 6.21
C HIS A 384 -33.43 -10.20 4.91
N HIS A 385 -32.91 -10.91 3.89
CA HIS A 385 -32.62 -10.33 2.58
C HIS A 385 -33.80 -10.44 1.57
N GLY A 386 -34.97 -10.91 2.02
CA GLY A 386 -36.14 -11.03 1.17
C GLY A 386 -36.06 -12.16 0.13
N LEU A 387 -35.13 -13.11 0.26
CA LEU A 387 -34.89 -14.19 -0.71
C LEU A 387 -35.66 -15.48 -0.38
N ALA A 388 -36.05 -15.65 0.87
CA ALA A 388 -36.83 -16.80 1.33
C ALA A 388 -37.82 -16.37 2.42
N THR A 389 -38.81 -17.21 2.69
CA THR A 389 -39.71 -17.11 3.84
C THR A 389 -39.69 -18.42 4.60
N ILE A 390 -39.73 -18.36 5.94
CA ILE A 390 -39.72 -19.54 6.82
C ILE A 390 -41.08 -19.67 7.42
N ASN A 391 -41.69 -20.85 7.29
CA ASN A 391 -42.90 -21.18 7.98
C ASN A 391 -42.71 -22.51 8.74
N ARG A 392 -42.62 -22.45 10.09
CA ARG A 392 -42.24 -23.55 10.97
C ARG A 392 -40.87 -24.14 10.56
N ASP A 393 -40.83 -25.38 10.06
CA ASP A 393 -39.61 -26.07 9.65
C ASP A 393 -39.39 -26.10 8.14
N THR A 394 -40.12 -25.26 7.39
CA THR A 394 -40.08 -25.26 5.92
C THR A 394 -39.69 -23.89 5.40
N VAL A 395 -38.77 -23.86 4.44
CA VAL A 395 -38.25 -22.66 3.75
C VAL A 395 -38.88 -22.60 2.37
N TYR A 396 -39.46 -21.46 2.03
CA TYR A 396 -40.08 -21.20 0.73
C TYR A 396 -39.29 -20.09 0.02
N PHE A 397 -39.11 -20.21 -1.27
CA PHE A 397 -38.55 -19.12 -2.08
C PHE A 397 -39.51 -17.95 -2.16
N THR A 398 -38.99 -16.75 -2.08
CA THR A 398 -39.67 -15.58 -2.64
C THR A 398 -39.49 -15.55 -4.17
N PRO A 399 -40.26 -14.74 -4.95
CA PRO A 399 -40.03 -14.58 -6.37
C PRO A 399 -38.57 -14.18 -6.69
N GLU A 400 -38.02 -13.21 -5.94
CA GLU A 400 -36.63 -12.75 -6.09
C GLU A 400 -35.62 -13.86 -5.72
N GLY A 401 -35.90 -14.61 -4.65
CA GLY A 401 -35.07 -15.72 -4.21
C GLY A 401 -35.03 -16.86 -5.22
N ARG A 402 -36.19 -17.20 -5.82
CA ARG A 402 -36.29 -18.19 -6.90
C ARG A 402 -35.51 -17.75 -8.13
N GLN A 403 -35.73 -16.52 -8.59
CA GLN A 403 -35.02 -15.94 -9.71
C GLN A 403 -33.50 -16.02 -9.50
N ARG A 404 -33.01 -15.58 -8.33
CA ARG A 404 -31.60 -15.60 -8.01
C ARG A 404 -31.02 -17.00 -7.92
N ALA A 405 -31.73 -17.96 -7.30
CA ALA A 405 -31.32 -19.36 -7.22
C ALA A 405 -31.22 -19.99 -8.62
N THR A 406 -32.19 -19.75 -9.50
CA THR A 406 -32.22 -20.22 -10.88
C THR A 406 -31.03 -19.67 -11.68
N GLU A 407 -30.72 -18.36 -11.52
CA GLU A 407 -29.58 -17.71 -12.15
C GLU A 407 -28.23 -18.34 -11.71
N ILE A 408 -28.06 -18.57 -10.42
CA ILE A 408 -26.85 -19.19 -9.84
C ILE A 408 -26.65 -20.60 -10.41
N VAL A 409 -27.70 -21.43 -10.37
CA VAL A 409 -27.62 -22.83 -10.87
C VAL A 409 -27.37 -22.86 -12.37
N ARG A 410 -27.98 -21.93 -13.14
CA ARG A 410 -27.71 -21.80 -14.55
C ARG A 410 -26.24 -21.46 -14.83
N ASN A 411 -25.71 -20.46 -14.15
CA ASN A 411 -24.30 -20.06 -14.31
C ASN A 411 -23.35 -21.17 -13.97
N HIS A 412 -23.63 -21.92 -12.92
CA HIS A 412 -22.85 -23.09 -12.50
C HIS A 412 -22.81 -24.15 -13.60
N ARG A 413 -23.98 -24.58 -14.10
CA ARG A 413 -24.11 -25.63 -15.13
C ARG A 413 -23.48 -25.23 -16.47
N LEU A 414 -23.65 -23.98 -16.86
CA LEU A 414 -22.99 -23.45 -18.09
C LEU A 414 -21.47 -23.46 -17.95
N TRP A 415 -20.96 -23.15 -16.77
CA TRP A 415 -19.53 -23.12 -16.53
C TRP A 415 -18.94 -24.54 -16.46
N GLU A 416 -19.61 -25.48 -15.79
CA GLU A 416 -19.21 -26.90 -15.82
C GLU A 416 -19.13 -27.45 -17.24
N LEU A 417 -20.14 -27.15 -18.07
CA LEU A 417 -20.17 -27.58 -19.46
C LEU A 417 -19.05 -26.95 -20.29
N TYR A 418 -18.74 -25.66 -20.04
CA TYR A 418 -17.62 -24.98 -20.68
C TYR A 418 -16.27 -25.61 -20.31
N LEU A 419 -16.05 -25.88 -19.03
CA LEU A 419 -14.82 -26.51 -18.56
C LEU A 419 -14.64 -27.92 -19.15
N THR A 420 -15.71 -28.68 -19.22
CA THR A 420 -15.68 -30.02 -19.80
C THR A 420 -15.41 -29.97 -21.29
N ASN A 421 -16.10 -29.15 -22.06
CA ASN A 421 -16.04 -29.13 -23.51
C ASN A 421 -14.85 -28.37 -24.07
N THR A 422 -14.40 -27.30 -23.42
CA THR A 422 -13.39 -26.39 -23.97
C THR A 422 -12.04 -26.57 -23.29
N ALA A 423 -12.03 -26.83 -21.98
CA ALA A 423 -10.80 -27.02 -21.20
C ALA A 423 -10.41 -28.51 -21.07
N ASN A 424 -11.23 -29.44 -21.57
CA ASN A 424 -11.02 -30.89 -21.50
C ASN A 424 -10.79 -31.43 -20.08
N ILE A 425 -11.47 -30.82 -19.09
CA ILE A 425 -11.44 -31.26 -17.69
C ILE A 425 -12.50 -32.36 -17.52
N ALA A 426 -12.16 -33.44 -16.83
CA ALA A 426 -13.10 -34.54 -16.60
C ALA A 426 -14.31 -34.07 -15.78
N PRO A 427 -15.54 -34.51 -16.07
CA PRO A 427 -16.77 -34.05 -15.40
C PRO A 427 -16.77 -34.16 -13.87
N ASP A 428 -16.06 -35.13 -13.31
CA ASP A 428 -15.89 -35.35 -11.88
C ASP A 428 -14.97 -34.33 -11.17
N HIS A 429 -14.19 -33.56 -11.92
CA HIS A 429 -13.26 -32.56 -11.40
C HIS A 429 -13.68 -31.09 -11.65
N VAL A 430 -14.69 -30.84 -12.47
CA VAL A 430 -15.12 -29.48 -12.83
C VAL A 430 -15.94 -28.78 -11.73
N HIS A 431 -16.52 -29.52 -10.81
CA HIS A 431 -17.46 -29.02 -9.82
C HIS A 431 -16.83 -28.00 -8.86
N GLU A 432 -15.64 -28.29 -8.30
CA GLU A 432 -14.94 -27.38 -7.38
C GLU A 432 -14.50 -26.08 -8.04
N ASP A 433 -14.16 -26.11 -9.32
CA ASP A 433 -13.72 -24.92 -10.04
C ASP A 433 -14.92 -24.07 -10.50
N ALA A 434 -16.05 -24.72 -10.84
CA ALA A 434 -17.29 -24.03 -11.13
C ALA A 434 -17.83 -23.30 -9.89
N GLU A 435 -17.78 -23.91 -8.70
CA GLU A 435 -18.18 -23.28 -7.43
C GLU A 435 -17.43 -21.99 -7.10
N LYS A 436 -16.15 -21.89 -7.49
CA LYS A 436 -15.32 -20.69 -7.22
C LYS A 436 -15.66 -19.51 -8.13
N ILE A 437 -16.17 -19.78 -9.32
CA ILE A 437 -16.32 -18.78 -10.39
C ILE A 437 -17.77 -18.33 -10.58
N GLU A 438 -18.76 -19.17 -10.30
CA GLU A 438 -20.19 -18.88 -10.51
C GLU A 438 -20.68 -17.56 -9.87
N HIS A 439 -20.08 -17.18 -8.75
CA HIS A 439 -20.43 -15.96 -8.01
C HIS A 439 -19.86 -14.66 -8.61
N ILE A 440 -18.92 -14.78 -9.57
CA ILE A 440 -18.17 -13.66 -10.16
C ILE A 440 -18.58 -13.42 -11.61
N LEU A 441 -19.27 -14.38 -12.25
CA LEU A 441 -19.66 -14.30 -13.64
C LEU A 441 -20.65 -13.13 -13.85
N GLY A 442 -20.23 -12.16 -14.65
CA GLY A 442 -21.08 -11.08 -15.10
C GLY A 442 -21.96 -11.54 -16.26
N GLU A 443 -23.12 -10.90 -16.43
CA GLU A 443 -24.12 -11.21 -17.46
C GLU A 443 -23.54 -11.26 -18.90
N SER A 444 -22.56 -10.39 -19.20
CA SER A 444 -21.85 -10.40 -20.49
C SER A 444 -21.06 -11.68 -20.76
N VAL A 445 -20.43 -12.21 -19.70
CA VAL A 445 -19.65 -13.46 -19.76
C VAL A 445 -20.59 -14.65 -19.93
N VAL A 446 -21.70 -14.68 -19.18
CA VAL A 446 -22.72 -15.73 -19.29
C VAL A 446 -23.30 -15.80 -20.70
N ARG A 447 -23.67 -14.66 -21.30
CA ARG A 447 -24.14 -14.59 -22.70
C ARG A 447 -23.09 -15.07 -23.71
N GLU A 448 -21.80 -14.83 -23.47
CA GLU A 448 -20.73 -15.33 -24.32
C GLU A 448 -20.55 -16.86 -24.17
N LEU A 449 -20.65 -17.38 -22.93
CA LEU A 449 -20.65 -18.82 -22.67
C LEU A 449 -21.81 -19.53 -23.39
N GLU A 450 -23.02 -19.00 -23.32
CA GLU A 450 -24.20 -19.53 -24.00
C GLU A 450 -23.97 -19.64 -25.51
N ARG A 451 -23.43 -18.59 -26.13
CA ARG A 451 -23.10 -18.61 -27.56
C ARG A 451 -22.07 -19.67 -27.92
N ARG A 452 -21.01 -19.77 -27.14
CA ARG A 452 -19.94 -20.77 -27.37
C ARG A 452 -20.40 -22.19 -27.16
N LEU A 453 -21.35 -22.41 -26.26
CA LEU A 453 -21.95 -23.73 -25.97
C LEU A 453 -23.18 -24.02 -26.85
N ASN A 454 -23.42 -23.25 -27.92
CA ASN A 454 -24.54 -23.40 -28.82
C ASN A 454 -25.91 -23.52 -28.12
N TYR A 455 -26.09 -22.73 -27.03
CA TYR A 455 -27.32 -22.74 -26.22
C TYR A 455 -27.69 -24.14 -25.71
N ALA A 456 -26.72 -24.85 -25.16
CA ALA A 456 -26.92 -26.16 -24.58
C ALA A 456 -28.02 -26.18 -23.51
N THR A 457 -28.79 -27.25 -23.50
CA THR A 457 -29.95 -27.41 -22.59
C THR A 457 -29.66 -28.32 -21.40
N GLU A 458 -28.56 -29.09 -21.44
CA GLU A 458 -28.16 -30.03 -20.40
C GLU A 458 -26.70 -29.82 -20.00
N ASP A 459 -26.41 -30.04 -18.72
CA ASP A 459 -25.06 -30.01 -18.16
C ASP A 459 -24.29 -31.31 -18.43
N PRO A 460 -23.00 -31.42 -18.08
CA PRO A 460 -22.21 -32.65 -18.30
C PRO A 460 -22.76 -33.88 -17.57
N HIS A 461 -23.65 -33.70 -16.61
CA HIS A 461 -24.29 -34.76 -15.81
C HIS A 461 -25.72 -35.08 -16.26
N GLY A 462 -26.19 -34.51 -17.39
CA GLY A 462 -27.52 -34.71 -17.95
C GLY A 462 -28.64 -33.95 -17.18
N LYS A 463 -28.31 -32.95 -16.36
CA LYS A 463 -29.31 -32.13 -15.70
C LYS A 463 -29.69 -30.93 -16.58
N PRO A 464 -30.98 -30.53 -16.60
CA PRO A 464 -31.44 -29.42 -17.45
C PRO A 464 -30.83 -28.08 -17.02
N ILE A 465 -30.26 -27.33 -17.94
CA ILE A 465 -29.80 -25.96 -17.69
C ILE A 465 -31.01 -25.03 -17.72
N PRO A 466 -31.35 -24.30 -16.64
CA PRO A 466 -32.49 -23.39 -16.62
C PRO A 466 -32.41 -22.36 -17.77
N SER A 467 -33.54 -22.15 -18.45
CA SER A 467 -33.58 -21.20 -19.58
C SER A 467 -33.62 -19.74 -19.10
N PRO A 468 -33.27 -18.73 -19.93
CA PRO A 468 -33.45 -17.32 -19.59
C PRO A 468 -34.92 -16.95 -19.28
N ARG A 469 -35.88 -17.74 -19.83
CA ARG A 469 -37.31 -17.54 -19.57
C ARG A 469 -37.68 -17.97 -18.15
N ASP A 470 -37.05 -19.00 -17.62
CA ASP A 470 -37.28 -19.49 -16.24
C ASP A 470 -36.79 -18.50 -15.18
N ILE A 471 -35.88 -17.58 -15.57
CA ILE A 471 -35.35 -16.51 -14.72
C ILE A 471 -36.34 -15.33 -14.66
N HIS A 472 -37.10 -15.05 -15.74
CA HIS A 472 -37.96 -13.89 -15.89
C HIS A 472 -39.46 -14.25 -15.93
N VAL A 473 -39.86 -15.31 -15.24
CA VAL A 473 -41.29 -15.66 -15.10
C VAL A 473 -41.98 -14.60 -14.23
N ASP A 474 -42.80 -13.75 -14.84
CA ASP A 474 -43.72 -12.87 -14.12
C ASP A 474 -44.69 -13.71 -13.28
N PRO A 475 -44.85 -13.44 -11.99
CA PRO A 475 -45.71 -14.23 -11.09
C PRO A 475 -47.22 -14.14 -11.44
N VAL A 476 -47.61 -13.44 -12.47
CA VAL A 476 -49.01 -13.17 -12.85
C VAL A 476 -49.58 -14.21 -13.82
N VAL A 477 -48.76 -15.08 -14.45
CA VAL A 477 -49.24 -15.97 -15.54
C VAL A 477 -49.70 -17.35 -15.05
N GLU A 478 -49.36 -17.79 -13.83
CA GLU A 478 -49.73 -19.14 -13.33
C GLU A 478 -51.16 -19.23 -12.72
N LEU A 479 -51.88 -18.14 -12.50
CA LEU A 479 -53.27 -18.19 -11.97
C LEU A 479 -54.36 -18.45 -13.00
N GLY A 480 -53.99 -18.71 -14.28
CA GLY A 480 -54.94 -18.79 -15.40
C GLY A 480 -55.07 -20.15 -16.12
N ARG A 481 -54.40 -21.22 -15.65
CA ARG A 481 -54.59 -22.57 -16.27
C ARG A 481 -55.04 -23.63 -15.27
N GLY A 482 -56.17 -23.32 -14.64
CA GLY A 482 -57.02 -24.31 -14.01
C GLY A 482 -58.35 -24.34 -14.77
N ASP A 483 -58.71 -25.50 -15.32
CA ASP A 483 -60.00 -25.89 -15.91
C ASP A 483 -60.40 -25.35 -17.27
N LYS A 484 -60.10 -26.16 -18.29
CA LYS A 484 -61.19 -26.65 -19.22
C LYS A 484 -60.74 -28.01 -19.81
#